data_949824a5eef35ef15b7f8554770665ae
#
_entry.id   949824a5eef35ef15b7f8554770665ae
#
_cell.length_a   1.000
_cell.length_b   1.000
_cell.length_c   1.000
_cell.angle_alpha   90.00
_cell.angle_beta   90.00
_cell.angle_gamma   90.00
#
_symmetry.space_group_name_H-M   'P 1'
#
loop_
_entity.id
_entity.type
_entity.pdbx_description
1 polymer ?
#
loop_
_entity_poly.entity_id
_entity_poly.type
_entity_poly.pdbx_seq_one_letter_code
_entity_poly.pdbx_strand_id
1 'polypeptide(L)'
;MASNHTTNYQLSQWAKSDRLMMDDFNADNQKIDAALKAVADGTMQFITGSYVGDGAEDRVIDLGVTPKLVIVLGTYSSASSMISLLTPETCCNVVDSANITKTFFALEGSTLHVKNAKYHNRADATIRYILIV
;
A
#
# COMPACT_ATOMS: atom_id res chain seq x y z
N MET A 1 23.63 -34.48 12.48
CA MET A 1 23.91 -33.32 11.62
C MET A 1 23.59 -33.72 10.19
N ALA A 2 22.89 -32.89 9.46
CA ALA A 2 22.55 -33.07 8.07
C ALA A 2 23.81 -33.04 7.19
N SER A 3 23.88 -33.93 6.19
CA SER A 3 25.02 -33.98 5.26
C SER A 3 24.93 -32.94 4.14
N ASN A 4 23.74 -32.48 3.82
CA ASN A 4 23.48 -31.55 2.75
C ASN A 4 22.48 -30.46 3.17
N HIS A 5 22.37 -29.41 2.34
CA HIS A 5 21.44 -28.29 2.55
C HIS A 5 20.75 -27.91 1.25
N THR A 6 19.54 -27.31 1.36
CA THR A 6 18.82 -26.78 0.20
C THR A 6 19.52 -25.54 -0.36
N THR A 7 19.43 -25.33 -1.67
CA THR A 7 20.14 -24.24 -2.37
C THR A 7 19.72 -22.85 -1.90
N ASN A 8 18.42 -22.60 -1.71
CA ASN A 8 17.91 -21.26 -1.47
C ASN A 8 17.97 -20.84 0.01
N TYR A 9 17.44 -21.68 0.89
CA TYR A 9 17.29 -21.32 2.32
C TYR A 9 18.24 -22.08 3.24
N GLN A 10 19.13 -22.91 2.67
CA GLN A 10 20.11 -23.69 3.44
C GLN A 10 19.47 -24.56 4.53
N LEU A 11 18.27 -25.10 4.25
CA LEU A 11 17.59 -26.02 5.14
C LEU A 11 18.26 -27.39 5.10
N SER A 12 18.25 -28.11 6.21
CA SER A 12 18.86 -29.41 6.34
C SER A 12 18.27 -30.45 5.37
N GLN A 13 19.13 -31.12 4.61
CA GLN A 13 18.76 -32.27 3.79
C GLN A 13 19.44 -33.54 4.35
N TRP A 14 18.63 -34.48 4.79
CA TRP A 14 19.06 -35.65 5.51
C TRP A 14 19.31 -36.83 4.58
N ALA A 15 20.49 -37.44 4.67
CA ALA A 15 20.78 -38.76 4.09
C ALA A 15 20.34 -39.86 5.07
N LYS A 16 20.14 -41.08 4.58
CA LYS A 16 19.75 -42.22 5.43
C LYS A 16 20.77 -42.56 6.54
N SER A 17 22.04 -42.20 6.33
CA SER A 17 23.12 -42.37 7.30
C SER A 17 23.23 -41.26 8.33
N ASP A 18 22.49 -40.15 8.15
CA ASP A 18 22.61 -39.00 9.02
C ASP A 18 21.89 -39.22 10.35
N ARG A 19 22.48 -38.69 11.39
CA ARG A 19 21.84 -38.61 12.70
C ARG A 19 20.97 -37.32 12.78
N LEU A 20 19.70 -37.51 13.02
CA LEU A 20 18.78 -36.39 13.26
C LEU A 20 19.14 -35.67 14.56
N MET A 21 19.31 -34.35 14.47
CA MET A 21 19.65 -33.47 15.61
C MET A 21 18.55 -32.43 15.80
N MET A 22 18.12 -32.23 17.02
CA MET A 22 17.11 -31.23 17.38
C MET A 22 17.56 -29.82 17.00
N ASP A 23 18.84 -29.53 17.16
CA ASP A 23 19.41 -28.22 16.85
C ASP A 23 19.28 -27.88 15.35
N ASP A 24 19.46 -28.88 14.47
CA ASP A 24 19.29 -28.69 13.02
C ASP A 24 17.82 -28.35 12.68
N PHE A 25 16.85 -29.01 13.32
CA PHE A 25 15.43 -28.70 13.15
C PHE A 25 15.09 -27.30 13.65
N ASN A 26 15.59 -26.91 14.80
CA ASN A 26 15.34 -25.59 15.37
C ASN A 26 15.97 -24.49 14.48
N ALA A 27 17.16 -24.73 13.96
CA ALA A 27 17.83 -23.82 13.03
C ALA A 27 17.05 -23.67 11.72
N ASP A 28 16.50 -24.76 11.18
CA ASP A 28 15.67 -24.72 9.97
C ASP A 28 14.35 -24.00 10.20
N ASN A 29 13.69 -24.21 11.35
CA ASN A 29 12.48 -23.49 11.72
C ASN A 29 12.74 -21.97 11.79
N GLN A 30 13.86 -21.55 12.36
CA GLN A 30 14.25 -20.14 12.40
C GLN A 30 14.46 -19.52 11.01
N LYS A 31 15.09 -20.28 10.10
CA LYS A 31 15.29 -19.83 8.70
C LYS A 31 13.96 -19.71 7.97
N ILE A 32 13.03 -20.65 8.16
CA ILE A 32 11.70 -20.65 7.57
C ILE A 32 10.89 -19.45 8.11
N ASP A 33 10.88 -19.27 9.41
CA ASP A 33 10.17 -18.15 10.07
C ASP A 33 10.67 -16.81 9.56
N ALA A 34 11.99 -16.61 9.49
CA ALA A 34 12.59 -15.39 8.96
C ALA A 34 12.26 -15.17 7.47
N ALA A 35 12.26 -16.23 6.66
CA ALA A 35 11.92 -16.15 5.25
C ALA A 35 10.45 -15.80 5.03
N LEU A 36 9.53 -16.41 5.80
CA LEU A 36 8.09 -16.10 5.76
C LEU A 36 7.83 -14.67 6.21
N LYS A 37 8.50 -14.24 7.27
CA LYS A 37 8.39 -12.84 7.72
C LYS A 37 8.87 -11.87 6.65
N ALA A 38 9.98 -12.12 6.00
CA ALA A 38 10.50 -11.27 4.92
C ALA A 38 9.52 -11.19 3.73
N VAL A 39 8.87 -12.29 3.37
CA VAL A 39 7.80 -12.30 2.35
C VAL A 39 6.61 -11.48 2.80
N ALA A 40 6.15 -11.67 4.03
CA ALA A 40 5.02 -10.90 4.58
C ALA A 40 5.31 -9.39 4.62
N ASP A 41 6.51 -9.01 5.07
CA ASP A 41 6.95 -7.60 5.14
C ASP A 41 7.14 -6.98 3.74
N GLY A 42 7.50 -7.80 2.74
CA GLY A 42 7.69 -7.36 1.35
C GLY A 42 6.42 -7.40 0.48
N THR A 43 5.32 -7.95 0.99
CA THR A 43 4.09 -8.07 0.21
C THR A 43 3.34 -6.74 0.20
N MET A 44 3.16 -6.15 -1.00
CA MET A 44 2.29 -4.99 -1.18
C MET A 44 0.83 -5.41 -1.04
N GLN A 45 0.09 -4.72 -0.18
CA GLN A 45 -1.35 -4.91 -0.02
C GLN A 45 -2.10 -3.78 -0.74
N PHE A 46 -3.15 -4.16 -1.46
CA PHE A 46 -4.08 -3.23 -2.10
C PHE A 46 -5.36 -3.15 -1.28
N ILE A 47 -5.65 -1.96 -0.75
CA ILE A 47 -6.88 -1.69 0.01
C ILE A 47 -7.71 -0.70 -0.80
N THR A 48 -8.97 -1.02 -1.05
CA THR A 48 -9.89 -0.13 -1.75
C THR A 48 -10.86 0.48 -0.77
N GLY A 49 -11.17 1.76 -0.99
CA GLY A 49 -12.17 2.46 -0.19
C GLY A 49 -12.87 3.54 -1.00
N SER A 50 -13.83 4.18 -0.36
CA SER A 50 -14.55 5.30 -0.95
C SER A 50 -15.08 6.25 0.12
N TYR A 51 -15.35 7.47 -0.29
CA TYR A 51 -16.09 8.45 0.51
C TYR A 51 -17.08 9.21 -0.36
N VAL A 52 -18.14 9.73 0.25
CA VAL A 52 -19.07 10.63 -0.39
C VAL A 52 -18.61 12.06 -0.13
N GLY A 53 -18.47 12.87 -1.17
CA GLY A 53 -18.10 14.27 -1.05
C GLY A 53 -19.15 15.06 -0.28
N ASP A 54 -18.70 15.99 0.54
CA ASP A 54 -19.57 16.90 1.33
C ASP A 54 -19.56 18.35 0.83
N GLY A 55 -18.76 18.64 -0.18
CA GLY A 55 -18.61 19.98 -0.74
C GLY A 55 -17.73 20.93 0.06
N ALA A 56 -17.12 20.49 1.16
CA ALA A 56 -16.20 21.32 1.94
C ALA A 56 -14.87 21.52 1.20
N GLU A 57 -14.23 22.67 1.39
CA GLU A 57 -12.93 22.98 0.77
C GLU A 57 -11.75 22.31 1.48
N ASP A 58 -11.93 21.89 2.71
CA ASP A 58 -10.93 21.15 3.47
C ASP A 58 -11.63 20.03 4.24
N ARG A 59 -11.30 18.79 3.90
CA ARG A 59 -11.87 17.62 4.52
C ARG A 59 -10.78 16.64 4.89
N VAL A 60 -10.93 16.04 6.05
CA VAL A 60 -10.01 15.04 6.60
C VAL A 60 -10.68 13.67 6.53
N ILE A 61 -9.96 12.68 5.97
CA ILE A 61 -10.39 11.30 5.86
C ILE A 61 -9.33 10.43 6.50
N ASP A 62 -9.71 9.66 7.52
CA ASP A 62 -8.86 8.65 8.09
C ASP A 62 -8.90 7.39 7.21
N LEU A 63 -7.74 6.98 6.73
CA LEU A 63 -7.57 5.79 5.89
C LEU A 63 -7.39 4.51 6.72
N GLY A 64 -7.18 4.64 8.04
CA GLY A 64 -6.97 3.54 8.98
C GLY A 64 -5.61 2.85 8.86
N VAL A 65 -4.83 3.15 7.85
CA VAL A 65 -3.49 2.62 7.61
C VAL A 65 -2.60 3.69 7.01
N THR A 66 -1.29 3.59 7.20
CA THR A 66 -0.31 4.49 6.58
C THR A 66 0.09 3.94 5.20
N PRO A 67 -0.40 4.51 4.09
CA PRO A 67 -0.11 4.00 2.77
C PRO A 67 1.25 4.49 2.26
N LYS A 68 1.87 3.69 1.40
CA LYS A 68 3.02 4.09 0.57
C LYS A 68 2.57 4.87 -0.67
N LEU A 69 1.39 4.53 -1.20
CA LEU A 69 0.78 5.22 -2.33
C LEU A 69 -0.73 5.25 -2.18
N VAL A 70 -1.33 6.38 -2.48
CA VAL A 70 -2.78 6.56 -2.60
C VAL A 70 -3.11 6.94 -4.03
N ILE A 71 -4.03 6.22 -4.64
CA ILE A 71 -4.60 6.54 -5.95
C ILE A 71 -6.04 6.98 -5.69
N VAL A 72 -6.38 8.23 -5.98
CA VAL A 72 -7.75 8.76 -5.82
C VAL A 72 -8.39 8.91 -7.19
N LEU A 73 -9.57 8.33 -7.33
CA LEU A 73 -10.38 8.38 -8.54
C LEU A 73 -11.56 9.32 -8.30
N GLY A 74 -11.46 10.52 -8.82
CA GLY A 74 -12.50 11.55 -8.72
C GLY A 74 -13.27 11.71 -10.03
N THR A 75 -14.48 12.26 -9.96
CA THR A 75 -15.30 12.60 -11.11
C THR A 75 -15.46 14.11 -11.19
N TYR A 76 -14.93 14.72 -12.24
CA TYR A 76 -15.02 16.16 -12.45
C TYR A 76 -16.39 16.60 -12.98
N SER A 77 -16.92 15.82 -13.92
CA SER A 77 -18.25 16.03 -14.53
C SER A 77 -18.81 14.68 -14.98
N SER A 78 -20.00 14.65 -15.51
CA SER A 78 -20.59 13.44 -16.10
C SER A 78 -19.75 12.83 -17.24
N ALA A 79 -18.78 13.57 -17.76
CA ALA A 79 -17.95 13.16 -18.90
C ALA A 79 -16.45 13.12 -18.62
N SER A 80 -15.99 13.50 -17.42
CA SER A 80 -14.56 13.62 -17.11
C SER A 80 -14.23 13.02 -15.75
N SER A 81 -13.24 12.13 -15.73
CA SER A 81 -12.70 11.54 -14.52
C SER A 81 -11.27 12.06 -14.29
N MET A 82 -10.88 12.18 -13.04
CA MET A 82 -9.54 12.58 -12.63
C MET A 82 -8.91 11.49 -11.79
N ILE A 83 -7.60 11.29 -12.00
CA ILE A 83 -6.77 10.40 -11.19
C ILE A 83 -5.72 11.24 -10.50
N SER A 84 -5.60 11.10 -9.19
CA SER A 84 -4.54 11.71 -8.39
C SER A 84 -3.71 10.63 -7.73
N LEU A 85 -2.39 10.79 -7.80
CA LEU A 85 -1.40 9.90 -7.17
C LEU A 85 -0.72 10.67 -6.04
N LEU A 86 -0.71 10.07 -4.85
CA LEU A 86 -0.10 10.66 -3.67
C LEU A 86 0.85 9.67 -3.01
N THR A 87 2.02 10.17 -2.65
CA THR A 87 2.90 9.50 -1.69
C THR A 87 3.05 10.41 -0.46
N PRO A 88 3.61 9.93 0.66
CA PRO A 88 3.90 10.79 1.82
C PRO A 88 4.73 12.03 1.49
N GLU A 89 5.54 11.97 0.43
CA GLU A 89 6.46 13.02 0.04
C GLU A 89 5.96 13.88 -1.13
N THR A 90 5.05 13.35 -1.95
CA THR A 90 4.61 14.03 -3.17
C THR A 90 3.13 13.86 -3.43
N CYS A 91 2.51 14.92 -3.92
CA CYS A 91 1.16 14.89 -4.47
C CYS A 91 1.23 15.22 -5.96
N CYS A 92 0.96 14.24 -6.82
CA CYS A 92 0.83 14.43 -8.24
C CYS A 92 -0.63 14.39 -8.66
N ASN A 93 -1.16 15.51 -9.10
CA ASN A 93 -2.44 15.54 -9.78
C ASN A 93 -2.19 15.34 -11.27
N VAL A 94 -2.63 14.22 -11.83
CA VAL A 94 -2.66 14.08 -13.29
C VAL A 94 -3.83 14.87 -13.79
N VAL A 95 -3.57 16.10 -14.18
CA VAL A 95 -4.56 16.99 -14.75
C VAL A 95 -4.14 17.38 -16.16
N ASP A 96 -5.17 17.32 -17.01
CA ASP A 96 -5.32 18.03 -18.26
C ASP A 96 -4.30 19.17 -18.50
N SER A 97 -3.94 19.34 -19.74
CA SER A 97 -2.94 20.17 -20.40
C SER A 97 -2.79 21.66 -20.02
N ALA A 98 -3.43 22.13 -18.99
CA ALA A 98 -3.41 23.51 -18.54
C ALA A 98 -2.73 23.71 -17.21
N ASN A 99 -1.41 23.46 -17.12
CA ASN A 99 -0.47 24.01 -16.11
C ASN A 99 -1.05 24.29 -14.70
N ILE A 100 -1.70 23.32 -14.06
CA ILE A 100 -2.33 23.55 -12.75
C ILE A 100 -1.46 22.92 -11.65
N THR A 101 -0.60 23.72 -11.07
CA THR A 101 0.05 23.50 -9.77
C THR A 101 -0.97 23.71 -8.63
N LYS A 102 -1.99 22.88 -8.53
CA LYS A 102 -2.91 22.93 -7.38
C LYS A 102 -2.76 21.67 -6.57
N THR A 103 -2.38 21.82 -5.32
CA THR A 103 -2.35 20.73 -4.34
C THR A 103 -3.79 20.42 -3.92
N PHE A 104 -4.38 19.39 -4.52
CA PHE A 104 -5.73 18.95 -4.16
C PHE A 104 -5.77 18.05 -2.93
N PHE A 105 -4.65 17.50 -2.55
CA PHE A 105 -4.51 16.58 -1.44
C PHE A 105 -3.23 16.81 -0.65
N ALA A 106 -3.24 16.41 0.61
CA ALA A 106 -2.04 16.13 1.38
C ALA A 106 -2.21 14.79 2.11
N LEU A 107 -1.12 14.07 2.31
CA LEU A 107 -1.10 12.80 3.02
C LEU A 107 -0.22 12.95 4.25
N GLU A 108 -0.78 12.74 5.44
CA GLU A 108 -0.08 12.82 6.71
C GLU A 108 -0.32 11.54 7.51
N GLY A 109 0.63 10.62 7.48
CA GLY A 109 0.47 9.30 8.10
C GLY A 109 -0.71 8.54 7.49
N SER A 110 -1.72 8.21 8.30
CA SER A 110 -2.97 7.57 7.85
C SER A 110 -4.05 8.55 7.42
N THR A 111 -3.75 9.85 7.36
CA THR A 111 -4.75 10.88 7.15
C THR A 111 -4.63 11.49 5.76
N LEU A 112 -5.74 11.45 5.00
CA LEU A 112 -5.86 12.10 3.71
C LEU A 112 -6.61 13.43 3.87
N HIS A 113 -5.93 14.53 3.58
CA HIS A 113 -6.52 15.87 3.50
C HIS A 113 -6.98 16.15 2.08
N VAL A 114 -8.26 16.42 1.88
CA VAL A 114 -8.86 16.79 0.60
C VAL A 114 -9.08 18.30 0.59
N LYS A 115 -8.28 19.01 -0.21
CA LYS A 115 -8.21 20.49 -0.22
C LYS A 115 -8.99 21.14 -1.36
N ASN A 116 -9.96 20.45 -1.94
CA ASN A 116 -10.71 21.01 -3.05
C ASN A 116 -12.13 20.45 -3.14
N ALA A 117 -13.11 21.29 -2.81
CA ALA A 117 -14.53 20.96 -2.88
C ALA A 117 -15.01 20.59 -4.29
N LYS A 118 -14.40 21.17 -5.33
CA LYS A 118 -14.94 21.09 -6.70
C LYS A 118 -14.67 19.76 -7.41
N TYR A 119 -13.53 19.14 -7.16
CA TYR A 119 -13.07 17.98 -7.96
C TYR A 119 -13.10 16.67 -7.20
N HIS A 120 -12.61 16.66 -5.98
CA HIS A 120 -12.43 15.43 -5.20
C HIS A 120 -13.29 15.40 -3.92
N ASN A 121 -14.05 16.46 -3.69
CA ASN A 121 -14.99 16.54 -2.57
C ASN A 121 -16.32 17.15 -2.97
N ARG A 122 -16.70 17.04 -4.24
CA ARG A 122 -17.99 17.52 -4.73
C ARG A 122 -19.12 16.86 -3.94
N ALA A 123 -20.07 17.66 -3.46
CA ALA A 123 -21.21 17.17 -2.72
C ALA A 123 -21.94 16.04 -3.47
N ASP A 124 -22.30 15.00 -2.75
CA ASP A 124 -23.02 13.80 -3.23
C ASP A 124 -22.25 12.95 -4.27
N ALA A 125 -21.01 13.30 -4.60
CA ALA A 125 -20.19 12.47 -5.49
C ALA A 125 -19.48 11.36 -4.69
N THR A 126 -19.53 10.12 -5.18
CA THR A 126 -18.74 9.03 -4.61
C THR A 126 -17.33 9.05 -5.22
N ILE A 127 -16.36 9.30 -4.38
CA ILE A 127 -14.94 9.25 -4.72
C ILE A 127 -14.36 7.93 -4.22
N ARG A 128 -13.62 7.24 -5.09
CA ARG A 128 -12.96 5.97 -4.76
C ARG A 128 -11.48 6.16 -4.63
N TYR A 129 -10.85 5.34 -3.79
CA TYR A 129 -9.40 5.32 -3.66
C TYR A 129 -8.86 3.90 -3.56
N ILE A 130 -7.59 3.77 -3.91
CA ILE A 130 -6.80 2.55 -3.74
C ILE A 130 -5.58 2.93 -2.92
N LEU A 131 -5.33 2.19 -1.85
CA LEU A 131 -4.13 2.31 -1.03
C LEU A 131 -3.18 1.18 -1.36
N ILE A 132 -1.89 1.48 -1.44
CA ILE A 132 -0.81 0.51 -1.45
C ILE A 132 -0.05 0.67 -0.13
N VAL A 133 -0.01 -0.37 0.68
CA VAL A 133 0.66 -0.41 1.99
C VAL A 133 1.81 -1.40 2.00
#